data_822d8215131744086f2ca63a113d0097
#
_entry.id   822d8215131744086f2ca63a113d0097
#
_cell.length_a   1.000
_cell.length_b   1.000
_cell.length_c   1.000
_cell.angle_alpha   90.00
_cell.angle_beta   90.00
_cell.angle_gamma   90.00
#
_symmetry.space_group_name_H-M   'P 1'
#
loop_
_entity.id
_entity.type
_entity.pdbx_description
1 polymer ?
#
loop_
_entity_poly.entity_id
_entity_poly.type
_entity_poly.pdbx_seq_one_letter_code
_entity_poly.pdbx_strand_id
1 'polypeptide(L)'
;NSNVYLTAVLPDWEDAITMGGEASIYYDGSYVGNTSLVPGGTEDTIQLSLGIDKNIAIKRQKIKEKCSQKVLDNDILHQYTYEITMKNSRATKIEIEVEDQLPLAQDKSVVVDRKELSGAKYDEVTGILKWRSTIQAKDSKKLTLMYQVKAPKYMSVAFN
;
A
#
# COMPACT_ATOMS: atom_id res chain seq x y z
N ASN A 1 3.51 3.96 11.74
CA ASN A 1 4.85 3.91 11.12
C ASN A 1 4.77 3.11 9.85
N SER A 2 4.97 3.76 8.72
CA SER A 2 5.01 3.08 7.41
C SER A 2 6.46 2.69 7.15
N ASN A 3 6.76 1.40 7.20
CA ASN A 3 8.06 0.87 6.84
C ASN A 3 8.07 0.50 5.35
N VAL A 4 9.22 0.70 4.71
CA VAL A 4 9.48 0.23 3.35
C VAL A 4 10.39 -0.97 3.44
N TYR A 5 9.99 -2.07 2.81
CA TYR A 5 10.77 -3.30 2.77
C TYR A 5 11.44 -3.43 1.41
N LEU A 6 12.71 -3.81 1.43
CA LEU A 6 13.39 -4.27 0.22
C LEU A 6 12.93 -5.70 -0.06
N THR A 7 12.48 -5.95 -1.27
CA THR A 7 11.96 -7.26 -1.68
C THR A 7 12.77 -7.78 -2.86
N ALA A 8 13.21 -9.03 -2.79
CA ALA A 8 13.71 -9.77 -3.92
C ALA A 8 12.58 -10.59 -4.54
N VAL A 9 12.53 -10.60 -5.86
CA VAL A 9 11.58 -11.39 -6.64
C VAL A 9 12.37 -12.46 -7.38
N LEU A 10 12.09 -13.72 -7.10
CA LEU A 10 12.72 -14.87 -7.74
C LEU A 10 11.69 -15.57 -8.63
N PRO A 11 11.75 -15.38 -9.95
CA PRO A 11 10.94 -16.16 -10.88
C PRO A 11 11.52 -17.57 -10.99
N ASP A 12 10.70 -18.51 -11.43
CA ASP A 12 11.09 -19.90 -11.75
C ASP A 12 11.88 -20.59 -10.63
N TRP A 13 11.61 -20.22 -9.38
CA TRP A 13 12.36 -20.70 -8.22
C TRP A 13 12.22 -22.21 -7.98
N GLU A 14 11.11 -22.81 -8.42
CA GLU A 14 10.85 -24.24 -8.30
C GLU A 14 11.79 -25.10 -9.15
N ASP A 15 12.32 -24.54 -10.24
CA ASP A 15 13.31 -25.25 -11.08
C ASP A 15 14.62 -25.50 -10.31
N ALA A 16 14.94 -24.63 -9.35
CA ALA A 16 16.15 -24.74 -8.53
C ALA A 16 15.93 -25.46 -7.19
N ILE A 17 14.69 -25.53 -6.71
CA ILE A 17 14.35 -26.03 -5.37
C ILE A 17 13.26 -27.07 -5.48
N THR A 18 13.67 -28.34 -5.45
CA THR A 18 12.77 -29.50 -5.61
C THR A 18 12.18 -30.01 -4.31
N MET A 19 12.70 -29.59 -3.15
CA MET A 19 12.23 -30.01 -1.84
C MET A 19 11.83 -28.80 -1.00
N GLY A 20 10.66 -28.87 -0.39
CA GLY A 20 10.19 -27.85 0.55
C GLY A 20 10.99 -27.83 1.85
N GLY A 21 10.99 -26.70 2.52
CA GLY A 21 11.67 -26.52 3.79
C GLY A 21 11.77 -25.06 4.21
N GLU A 22 12.38 -24.85 5.39
CA GLU A 22 12.71 -23.50 5.84
C GLU A 22 14.04 -23.05 5.25
N ALA A 23 14.07 -21.85 4.69
CA ALA A 23 15.25 -21.20 4.16
C ALA A 23 15.60 -19.95 4.96
N SER A 24 16.86 -19.81 5.34
CA SER A 24 17.37 -18.60 5.97
C SER A 24 17.82 -17.60 4.91
N ILE A 25 17.38 -16.37 5.06
CA ILE A 25 17.68 -15.30 4.11
C ILE A 25 18.81 -14.44 4.66
N TYR A 26 19.86 -14.28 3.85
CA TYR A 26 20.97 -13.38 4.11
C TYR A 26 21.05 -12.31 3.03
N TYR A 27 21.21 -11.05 3.43
CA TYR A 27 21.40 -9.94 2.52
C TYR A 27 22.59 -9.09 2.97
N ASP A 28 23.52 -8.83 2.07
CA ASP A 28 24.77 -8.08 2.35
C ASP A 28 25.52 -8.62 3.57
N GLY A 29 25.63 -9.96 3.65
CA GLY A 29 26.31 -10.67 4.75
C GLY A 29 25.56 -10.70 6.09
N SER A 30 24.38 -10.11 6.17
CA SER A 30 23.56 -10.06 7.39
C SER A 30 22.36 -11.00 7.28
N TYR A 31 22.04 -11.71 8.36
CA TYR A 31 20.81 -12.48 8.46
C TYR A 31 19.62 -11.52 8.56
N VAL A 32 18.61 -11.73 7.71
CA VAL A 32 17.41 -10.85 7.64
C VAL A 32 16.10 -11.56 7.98
N GLY A 33 16.08 -12.88 7.96
CA GLY A 33 14.89 -13.65 8.34
C GLY A 33 14.86 -15.05 7.75
N ASN A 34 13.74 -15.74 7.97
CA ASN A 34 13.43 -17.06 7.39
C ASN A 34 12.20 -16.95 6.47
N THR A 35 12.13 -17.87 5.53
CA THR A 35 10.93 -18.12 4.71
C THR A 35 10.71 -19.62 4.59
N SER A 36 9.45 -20.02 4.40
CA SER A 36 9.11 -21.41 4.08
C SER A 36 8.97 -21.53 2.56
N LEU A 37 9.68 -22.49 1.98
CA LEU A 37 9.63 -22.83 0.58
C LEU A 37 8.74 -24.07 0.43
N VAL A 38 7.67 -23.97 -0.35
CA VAL A 38 6.74 -25.08 -0.60
C VAL A 38 6.59 -25.23 -2.11
N PRO A 39 7.38 -26.10 -2.76
CA PRO A 39 7.26 -26.39 -4.18
C PRO A 39 5.91 -27.04 -4.51
N GLY A 40 5.45 -26.89 -5.75
CA GLY A 40 4.18 -27.45 -6.23
C GLY A 40 2.99 -26.54 -6.03
N GLY A 41 3.23 -25.25 -5.74
CA GLY A 41 2.19 -24.21 -5.73
C GLY A 41 1.77 -23.80 -7.14
N THR A 42 0.85 -22.83 -7.22
CA THR A 42 0.43 -22.22 -8.48
C THR A 42 1.18 -20.94 -8.82
N GLU A 43 2.13 -20.54 -7.97
CA GLU A 43 2.88 -19.29 -8.10
C GLU A 43 4.31 -19.58 -8.57
N ASP A 44 4.61 -19.24 -9.81
CA ASP A 44 5.95 -19.41 -10.42
C ASP A 44 7.00 -18.44 -9.83
N THR A 45 6.56 -17.53 -8.94
CA THR A 45 7.40 -16.44 -8.42
C THR A 45 7.30 -16.36 -6.92
N ILE A 46 8.44 -16.35 -6.22
CA ILE A 46 8.49 -16.09 -4.78
C ILE A 46 9.02 -14.69 -4.48
N GLN A 47 8.40 -14.02 -3.51
CA GLN A 47 8.85 -12.72 -3.01
C GLN A 47 9.47 -12.88 -1.63
N LEU A 48 10.72 -12.45 -1.50
CA LEU A 48 11.49 -12.54 -0.27
C LEU A 48 11.72 -11.14 0.31
N SER A 49 11.36 -10.93 1.58
CA SER A 49 11.68 -9.69 2.27
C SER A 49 13.15 -9.70 2.70
N LEU A 50 13.91 -8.71 2.26
CA LEU A 50 15.31 -8.50 2.60
C LEU A 50 15.49 -7.50 3.76
N GLY A 51 14.40 -7.17 4.47
CA GLY A 51 14.41 -6.25 5.59
C GLY A 51 14.00 -4.83 5.23
N ILE A 52 14.07 -3.93 6.21
CA ILE A 52 13.64 -2.53 6.08
C ILE A 52 14.72 -1.71 5.35
N ASP A 53 14.29 -1.01 4.30
CA ASP A 53 15.16 -0.07 3.59
C ASP A 53 15.11 1.32 4.23
N LYS A 54 16.14 1.66 5.01
CA LYS A 54 16.25 2.97 5.69
C LYS A 54 16.50 4.16 4.75
N ASN A 55 16.85 3.89 3.48
CA ASN A 55 17.10 4.94 2.49
C ASN A 55 15.82 5.38 1.79
N ILE A 56 14.74 4.65 1.98
CA ILE A 56 13.43 4.97 1.40
C ILE A 56 12.49 5.37 2.54
N ALA A 57 11.92 6.56 2.42
CA ALA A 57 10.94 7.05 3.38
C ALA A 57 9.56 7.17 2.72
N ILE A 58 8.53 6.70 3.39
CA ILE A 58 7.14 6.89 3.00
C ILE A 58 6.40 7.61 4.13
N LYS A 59 5.56 8.58 3.77
CA LYS A 59 4.72 9.31 4.72
C LYS A 59 3.32 9.46 4.14
N ARG A 60 2.30 9.05 4.89
CA ARG A 60 0.89 9.32 4.63
C ARG A 60 0.43 10.46 5.55
N GLN A 61 -0.13 11.50 4.99
CA GLN A 61 -0.57 12.68 5.73
C GLN A 61 -1.96 13.11 5.29
N LYS A 62 -2.86 13.30 6.25
CA LYS A 62 -4.19 13.88 6.01
C LYS A 62 -4.06 15.38 5.76
N ILE A 63 -4.60 15.85 4.64
CA ILE A 63 -4.59 17.28 4.26
C ILE A 63 -5.88 17.90 4.78
N LYS A 64 -5.82 18.46 5.99
CA LYS A 64 -7.01 18.99 6.70
C LYS A 64 -7.77 20.03 5.90
N GLU A 65 -7.07 20.91 5.19
CA GLU A 65 -7.61 22.00 4.40
C GLU A 65 -8.43 21.51 3.18
N LYS A 66 -8.19 20.26 2.75
CA LYS A 66 -8.91 19.59 1.66
C LYS A 66 -9.94 18.58 2.16
N CYS A 67 -10.11 18.46 3.47
CA CYS A 67 -11.16 17.66 4.08
C CYS A 67 -12.38 18.56 4.34
N SER A 68 -13.56 18.02 4.16
CA SER A 68 -14.80 18.76 4.40
C SER A 68 -15.90 17.85 4.93
N GLN A 69 -16.86 18.46 5.62
CA GLN A 69 -18.08 17.80 6.04
C GLN A 69 -19.27 18.67 5.59
N LYS A 70 -20.23 18.05 4.92
CA LYS A 70 -21.48 18.71 4.48
C LYS A 70 -22.67 17.92 4.98
N VAL A 71 -23.63 18.63 5.50
CA VAL A 71 -24.93 18.07 5.92
C VAL A 71 -25.86 18.11 4.72
N LEU A 72 -26.44 16.98 4.36
CA LEU A 72 -27.39 16.79 3.26
C LEU A 72 -28.65 16.18 3.85
N ASP A 73 -29.75 16.90 3.90
CA ASP A 73 -31.03 16.44 4.49
C ASP A 73 -30.87 15.42 5.62
N ASN A 74 -30.94 14.11 5.33
CA ASN A 74 -30.82 13.03 6.31
C ASN A 74 -29.41 12.40 6.39
N ASP A 75 -28.47 12.84 5.54
CA ASP A 75 -27.14 12.30 5.43
C ASP A 75 -26.05 13.31 5.79
N ILE A 76 -24.86 12.80 6.05
CA ILE A 76 -23.64 13.61 6.15
C ILE A 76 -22.66 13.08 5.10
N LEU A 77 -22.09 14.01 4.34
CA LEU A 77 -21.04 13.76 3.38
C LEU A 77 -19.71 14.21 3.97
N HIS A 78 -18.82 13.27 4.18
CA HIS A 78 -17.43 13.51 4.60
C HIS A 78 -16.49 13.38 3.42
N GLN A 79 -15.61 14.34 3.21
CA GLN A 79 -14.51 14.25 2.25
C GLN A 79 -13.20 14.12 2.98
N TYR A 80 -12.42 13.14 2.58
CA TYR A 80 -11.09 12.87 3.10
C TYR A 80 -10.06 13.00 1.99
N THR A 81 -8.99 13.73 2.28
CA THR A 81 -7.86 13.89 1.36
C THR A 81 -6.57 13.57 2.09
N TYR A 82 -5.77 12.69 1.49
CA TYR A 82 -4.45 12.31 1.97
C TYR A 82 -3.40 12.55 0.89
N GLU A 83 -2.21 12.93 1.32
CA GLU A 83 -1.00 12.96 0.51
C GLU A 83 -0.08 11.83 0.97
N ILE A 84 0.38 11.00 0.03
CA ILE A 84 1.38 9.97 0.26
C ILE A 84 2.66 10.46 -0.41
N THR A 85 3.67 10.75 0.40
CA THR A 85 4.98 11.21 -0.08
C THR A 85 5.97 10.06 0.04
N MET A 86 6.62 9.71 -1.07
CA MET A 86 7.69 8.73 -1.15
C MET A 86 9.00 9.46 -1.46
N LYS A 87 10.05 9.20 -0.70
CA LYS A 87 11.38 9.81 -0.88
C LYS A 87 12.43 8.73 -1.07
N ASN A 88 13.17 8.81 -2.16
CA ASN A 88 14.33 7.98 -2.43
C ASN A 88 15.62 8.74 -2.06
N SER A 89 16.32 8.28 -1.03
CA SER A 89 17.62 8.84 -0.61
C SER A 89 18.81 8.06 -1.18
N ARG A 90 18.57 7.04 -2.02
CA ARG A 90 19.62 6.29 -2.71
C ARG A 90 20.24 7.10 -3.87
N ALA A 91 21.43 6.73 -4.29
CA ALA A 91 22.11 7.29 -5.48
C ALA A 91 21.61 6.63 -6.79
N THR A 92 20.69 5.67 -6.72
CA THR A 92 20.12 4.94 -7.85
C THR A 92 18.61 5.12 -7.91
N LYS A 93 18.02 4.99 -9.08
CA LYS A 93 16.55 4.89 -9.22
C LYS A 93 16.04 3.64 -8.53
N ILE A 94 14.82 3.70 -8.05
CA ILE A 94 14.11 2.55 -7.45
C ILE A 94 12.75 2.35 -8.12
N GLU A 95 12.27 1.13 -8.06
CA GLU A 95 10.86 0.80 -8.28
C GLU A 95 10.23 0.49 -6.91
N ILE A 96 9.09 1.09 -6.65
CA ILE A 96 8.36 0.92 -5.39
C ILE A 96 6.90 0.60 -5.67
N GLU A 97 6.38 -0.38 -4.95
CA GLU A 97 4.94 -0.63 -4.85
C GLU A 97 4.45 -0.11 -3.49
N VAL A 98 3.40 0.67 -3.52
CA VAL A 98 2.74 1.22 -2.32
C VAL A 98 1.33 0.70 -2.27
N GLU A 99 0.93 0.23 -1.10
CA GLU A 99 -0.44 -0.20 -0.83
C GLU A 99 -1.08 0.71 0.22
N ASP A 100 -2.34 1.05 0.00
CA ASP A 100 -3.24 1.68 0.98
C ASP A 100 -4.62 1.04 0.83
N GLN A 101 -5.54 1.36 1.71
CA GLN A 101 -6.86 0.77 1.69
C GLN A 101 -7.93 1.85 1.87
N LEU A 102 -8.95 1.81 1.02
CA LEU A 102 -10.17 2.56 1.24
C LEU A 102 -11.09 1.82 2.23
N PRO A 103 -11.85 2.57 3.03
CA PRO A 103 -12.86 1.95 3.86
C PRO A 103 -13.90 1.22 3.00
N LEU A 104 -14.30 0.03 3.42
CA LEU A 104 -15.40 -0.72 2.82
C LEU A 104 -16.68 -0.43 3.60
N ALA A 105 -17.74 -0.10 2.89
CA ALA A 105 -19.06 0.07 3.50
C ALA A 105 -19.61 -1.30 3.92
N GLN A 106 -19.84 -1.50 5.21
CA GLN A 106 -20.48 -2.70 5.74
C GLN A 106 -22.02 -2.59 5.73
N ASP A 107 -22.52 -1.36 5.70
CA ASP A 107 -23.95 -1.06 5.65
C ASP A 107 -24.33 -0.44 4.29
N LYS A 108 -25.44 -0.88 3.72
CA LYS A 108 -25.93 -0.40 2.40
C LYS A 108 -26.29 1.09 2.38
N SER A 109 -26.54 1.70 3.54
CA SER A 109 -26.80 3.13 3.67
C SER A 109 -25.54 3.99 3.63
N VAL A 110 -24.35 3.37 3.75
CA VAL A 110 -23.06 4.05 3.66
C VAL A 110 -22.51 3.87 2.25
N VAL A 111 -22.14 4.98 1.62
CA VAL A 111 -21.55 4.98 0.27
C VAL A 111 -20.17 5.58 0.34
N VAL A 112 -19.18 4.85 -0.18
CA VAL A 112 -17.80 5.32 -0.34
C VAL A 112 -17.57 5.64 -1.82
N ASP A 113 -17.32 6.90 -2.12
CA ASP A 113 -17.13 7.41 -3.48
C ASP A 113 -15.68 7.83 -3.69
N ARG A 114 -15.04 7.26 -4.69
CA ARG A 114 -13.64 7.49 -5.07
C ARG A 114 -13.54 8.75 -5.91
N LYS A 115 -12.72 9.72 -5.54
CA LYS A 115 -12.58 11.00 -6.25
C LYS A 115 -11.24 11.12 -6.96
N GLU A 116 -10.14 10.89 -6.26
CA GLU A 116 -8.79 10.95 -6.80
C GLU A 116 -7.95 9.81 -6.20
N LEU A 117 -7.38 8.99 -7.05
CA LEU A 117 -6.57 7.83 -6.64
C LEU A 117 -5.14 7.86 -7.19
N SER A 118 -4.72 8.95 -7.84
CA SER A 118 -3.38 9.08 -8.48
C SER A 118 -2.95 7.87 -9.30
N GLY A 119 -3.92 7.27 -10.04
CA GLY A 119 -3.68 6.13 -10.92
C GLY A 119 -3.48 4.78 -10.21
N ALA A 120 -3.92 4.63 -8.97
CA ALA A 120 -3.90 3.33 -8.28
C ALA A 120 -4.71 2.28 -9.03
N LYS A 121 -4.23 1.04 -8.99
CA LYS A 121 -5.09 -0.13 -9.22
C LYS A 121 -5.94 -0.33 -7.96
N TYR A 122 -7.24 -0.42 -8.14
CA TYR A 122 -8.19 -0.59 -7.05
C TYR A 122 -8.87 -1.97 -7.13
N ASP A 123 -8.86 -2.67 -6.02
CA ASP A 123 -9.61 -3.92 -5.83
C ASP A 123 -10.92 -3.61 -5.09
N GLU A 124 -12.05 -3.82 -5.77
CA GLU A 124 -13.39 -3.53 -5.24
C GLU A 124 -13.81 -4.45 -4.09
N VAL A 125 -13.25 -5.64 -4.02
CA VAL A 125 -13.59 -6.64 -2.99
C VAL A 125 -12.88 -6.34 -1.68
N THR A 126 -11.59 -6.01 -1.75
CA THR A 126 -10.76 -5.78 -0.58
C THR A 126 -10.60 -4.29 -0.21
N GLY A 127 -10.94 -3.38 -1.13
CA GLY A 127 -10.71 -1.94 -0.97
C GLY A 127 -9.24 -1.54 -1.11
N ILE A 128 -8.36 -2.47 -1.50
CA ILE A 128 -6.92 -2.23 -1.59
C ILE A 128 -6.61 -1.36 -2.82
N LEU A 129 -5.75 -0.40 -2.62
CA LEU A 129 -5.15 0.47 -3.62
C LEU A 129 -3.68 0.11 -3.78
N LYS A 130 -3.22 -0.09 -5.02
CA LYS A 130 -1.82 -0.37 -5.33
C LYS A 130 -1.28 0.62 -6.34
N TRP A 131 -0.16 1.27 -6.01
CA TRP A 131 0.59 2.14 -6.91
C TRP A 131 1.96 1.53 -7.18
N ARG A 132 2.32 1.40 -8.44
CA ARG A 132 3.70 1.11 -8.86
C ARG A 132 4.34 2.38 -9.39
N SER A 133 5.48 2.73 -8.89
CA SER A 133 6.17 3.98 -9.23
C SER A 133 7.67 3.79 -9.32
N THR A 134 8.27 4.42 -10.33
CA THR A 134 9.71 4.61 -10.39
C THR A 134 10.05 5.98 -9.80
N ILE A 135 11.01 6.02 -8.87
CA ILE A 135 11.49 7.26 -8.25
C ILE A 135 12.99 7.38 -8.57
N GLN A 136 13.38 8.50 -9.15
CA GLN A 136 14.77 8.76 -9.52
C GLN A 136 15.68 8.86 -8.29
N ALA A 137 16.99 8.78 -8.50
CA ALA A 137 17.99 8.97 -7.45
C ALA A 137 17.81 10.33 -6.75
N LYS A 138 17.80 10.34 -5.42
CA LYS A 138 17.68 11.56 -4.59
C LYS A 138 16.39 12.37 -4.81
N ASP A 139 15.36 11.76 -5.38
CA ASP A 139 14.09 12.39 -5.72
C ASP A 139 12.95 11.95 -4.81
N SER A 140 11.79 12.61 -4.94
CA SER A 140 10.57 12.29 -4.22
C SER A 140 9.35 12.35 -5.14
N LYS A 141 8.37 11.51 -4.84
CA LYS A 141 7.08 11.48 -5.55
C LYS A 141 5.93 11.61 -4.57
N LYS A 142 4.88 12.31 -4.98
CA LYS A 142 3.66 12.50 -4.22
C LYS A 142 2.47 11.87 -4.93
N LEU A 143 1.61 11.23 -4.17
CA LEU A 143 0.33 10.71 -4.63
C LEU A 143 -0.77 11.37 -3.79
N THR A 144 -1.91 11.63 -4.42
CA THR A 144 -3.10 12.15 -3.75
C THR A 144 -4.15 11.06 -3.70
N LEU A 145 -4.69 10.82 -2.52
CA LEU A 145 -5.82 9.94 -2.29
C LEU A 145 -6.99 10.78 -1.78
N MET A 146 -8.09 10.87 -2.55
CA MET A 146 -9.30 11.58 -2.15
C MET A 146 -10.52 10.70 -2.34
N TYR A 147 -11.32 10.59 -1.28
CA TYR A 147 -12.59 9.89 -1.32
C TYR A 147 -13.64 10.60 -0.47
N GLN A 148 -14.89 10.31 -0.73
CA GLN A 148 -16.04 10.80 0.02
C GLN A 148 -16.76 9.62 0.66
N VAL A 149 -17.30 9.87 1.86
CA VAL A 149 -18.16 8.92 2.55
C VAL A 149 -19.47 9.63 2.85
N LYS A 150 -20.55 9.08 2.31
CA LYS A 150 -21.92 9.50 2.59
C LYS A 150 -22.53 8.52 3.57
N ALA A 151 -23.01 8.99 4.71
CA ALA A 151 -23.63 8.16 5.74
C ALA A 151 -24.83 8.89 6.37
N PRO A 152 -25.85 8.16 6.87
CA PRO A 152 -26.96 8.75 7.62
C PRO A 152 -26.48 9.50 8.86
N LYS A 153 -27.16 10.58 9.25
CA LYS A 153 -26.79 11.43 10.40
C LYS A 153 -26.72 10.70 11.73
N TYR A 154 -27.48 9.62 11.90
CA TYR A 154 -27.49 8.84 13.13
C TYR A 154 -26.31 7.85 13.24
N MET A 155 -25.54 7.68 12.15
CA MET A 155 -24.35 6.83 12.16
C MET A 155 -23.12 7.65 12.50
N SER A 156 -22.38 7.26 13.53
CA SER A 156 -21.04 7.79 13.80
C SER A 156 -20.04 7.06 12.91
N VAL A 157 -19.52 7.76 11.93
CA VAL A 157 -18.51 7.22 11.01
C VAL A 157 -17.14 7.73 11.46
N ALA A 158 -16.40 6.90 12.18
CA ALA A 158 -15.01 7.18 12.55
C ALA A 158 -14.08 6.49 11.56
N PHE A 159 -13.33 7.27 10.79
CA PHE A 159 -12.22 6.75 9.96
C PHE A 159 -10.91 7.30 10.52
N ASN A 160 -10.02 6.41 10.90
CA ASN A 160 -8.65 6.72 11.35
C ASN A 160 -7.73 7.07 10.18
#